data_48aea9d876442cb3712d7149d32c5748
#
_entry.id   48aea9d876442cb3712d7149d32c5748
#
_cell.length_a   1.000
_cell.length_b   1.000
_cell.length_c   1.000
_cell.angle_alpha   90.00
_cell.angle_beta   90.00
_cell.angle_gamma   90.00
#
_symmetry.space_group_name_H-M   'P 1'
#
loop_
_entity.id
_entity.type
_entity.pdbx_description
1 polymer ?
#
loop_
_entity_poly.entity_id
_entity_poly.type
_entity_poly.pdbx_seq_one_letter_code
_entity_poly.pdbx_strand_id
1 'polypeptide(L)'
;VSAVVQAYRSCIDSMRRPNRDEEERLRRVFFRGGLTDGYFTGRTGTDMFAFDKPDNPYAKNQKDEIPLPERKIAANANAYFAEGERPSVTLTSGKAKVTVTLDTVLETAQNSKAARAEIEKQLRKTGGTPFRLDTVTAEVTGSPYIPVKITNQLRRKGLEELAAALSKTDGYPFLDAPRLTACRGTVKEALCYTASVRDAEQFE
;
A
#
# COMPACT_ATOMS: atom_id res chain seq x y z
N VAL A 1 -1.65 -13.94 3.91
CA VAL A 1 -2.52 -13.07 4.75
C VAL A 1 -3.61 -12.43 3.90
N SER A 2 -3.30 -11.75 2.78
CA SER A 2 -4.26 -10.99 1.96
C SER A 2 -5.45 -11.81 1.46
N ALA A 3 -5.22 -13.04 0.98
CA ALA A 3 -6.30 -13.92 0.51
C ALA A 3 -7.28 -14.29 1.62
N VAL A 4 -6.76 -14.57 2.82
CA VAL A 4 -7.59 -14.88 3.98
C VAL A 4 -8.44 -13.69 4.38
N VAL A 5 -7.83 -12.50 4.42
CA VAL A 5 -8.54 -11.25 4.75
C VAL A 5 -9.61 -10.93 3.70
N GLN A 6 -9.32 -11.11 2.41
CA GLN A 6 -10.29 -10.90 1.35
C GLN A 6 -11.50 -11.83 1.46
N ALA A 7 -11.26 -13.14 1.65
CA ALA A 7 -12.33 -14.11 1.83
C ALA A 7 -13.18 -13.81 3.06
N TYR A 8 -12.53 -13.48 4.19
CA TYR A 8 -13.20 -13.10 5.42
C TYR A 8 -14.08 -11.87 5.25
N ARG A 9 -13.54 -10.80 4.63
CA ARG A 9 -14.30 -9.57 4.36
C ARG A 9 -15.46 -9.82 3.42
N SER A 10 -15.25 -10.56 2.33
CA SER A 10 -16.32 -10.92 1.40
C SER A 10 -17.48 -11.64 2.09
N CYS A 11 -17.17 -12.54 3.03
CA CYS A 11 -18.17 -13.27 3.79
C CYS A 11 -18.93 -12.38 4.79
N ILE A 12 -18.20 -11.55 5.55
CA ILE A 12 -18.81 -10.65 6.55
C ILE A 12 -19.64 -9.56 5.88
N ASP A 13 -19.09 -8.86 4.90
CA ASP A 13 -19.77 -7.75 4.23
C ASP A 13 -21.03 -8.23 3.50
N SER A 14 -21.09 -9.49 3.08
CA SER A 14 -22.25 -10.12 2.45
C SER A 14 -23.10 -10.97 3.41
N MET A 15 -22.79 -11.01 4.70
CA MET A 15 -23.45 -11.81 5.74
C MET A 15 -23.69 -13.27 5.32
N ARG A 16 -22.69 -13.90 4.69
CA ARG A 16 -22.75 -15.27 4.17
C ARG A 16 -21.55 -16.11 4.61
N ARG A 17 -21.69 -17.41 4.47
CA ARG A 17 -20.57 -18.34 4.63
C ARG A 17 -19.68 -18.32 3.37
N PRO A 18 -18.40 -18.73 3.48
CA PRO A 18 -17.55 -18.90 2.32
C PRO A 18 -18.15 -19.92 1.35
N ASN A 19 -18.01 -19.66 0.07
CA ASN A 19 -18.37 -20.61 -0.96
C ASN A 19 -17.23 -21.63 -1.17
N ARG A 20 -17.51 -22.69 -1.95
CA ARG A 20 -16.55 -23.77 -2.19
C ARG A 20 -15.23 -23.28 -2.81
N ASP A 21 -15.30 -22.31 -3.73
CA ASP A 21 -14.11 -21.78 -4.39
C ASP A 21 -13.26 -20.95 -3.44
N GLU A 22 -13.89 -20.17 -2.54
CA GLU A 22 -13.20 -19.43 -1.47
C GLU A 22 -12.55 -20.39 -0.49
N GLU A 23 -13.22 -21.44 -0.07
CA GLU A 23 -12.65 -22.48 0.81
C GLU A 23 -11.47 -23.17 0.15
N GLU A 24 -11.58 -23.55 -1.12
CA GLU A 24 -10.51 -24.18 -1.86
C GLU A 24 -9.31 -23.23 -2.02
N ARG A 25 -9.56 -21.96 -2.30
CA ARG A 25 -8.52 -20.91 -2.36
C ARG A 25 -7.82 -20.78 -1.01
N LEU A 26 -8.55 -20.76 0.10
CA LEU A 26 -7.98 -20.68 1.44
C LEU A 26 -7.10 -21.89 1.76
N ARG A 27 -7.53 -23.10 1.36
CA ARG A 27 -6.73 -24.33 1.51
C ARG A 27 -5.43 -24.28 0.73
N ARG A 28 -5.43 -23.68 -0.47
CA ARG A 28 -4.22 -23.52 -1.31
C ARG A 28 -3.20 -22.55 -0.71
N VAL A 29 -3.66 -21.44 -0.11
CA VAL A 29 -2.79 -20.36 0.37
C VAL A 29 -1.85 -20.80 1.48
N PHE A 30 -2.28 -21.72 2.33
CA PHE A 30 -1.49 -22.13 3.48
C PHE A 30 -1.67 -23.61 3.80
N PHE A 31 -1.21 -24.45 2.88
CA PHE A 31 -1.32 -25.88 3.06
C PHE A 31 -0.18 -26.44 3.92
N ARG A 32 -0.53 -27.01 5.08
CA ARG A 32 0.37 -27.72 5.99
C ARG A 32 -0.22 -29.06 6.44
N GLY A 33 -0.82 -29.80 5.51
CA GLY A 33 -1.45 -31.08 5.82
C GLY A 33 -2.94 -31.00 6.12
N GLY A 34 -3.51 -29.80 6.21
CA GLY A 34 -4.92 -29.58 6.46
C GLY A 34 -5.20 -28.34 7.30
N LEU A 35 -6.46 -28.15 7.61
CA LEU A 35 -6.94 -27.13 8.53
C LEU A 35 -7.49 -27.85 9.78
N THR A 36 -7.24 -27.26 10.95
CA THR A 36 -7.79 -27.74 12.22
C THR A 36 -8.56 -26.63 12.91
N ASP A 37 -9.61 -26.99 13.59
CA ASP A 37 -10.38 -26.13 14.48
C ASP A 37 -10.09 -26.40 15.98
N GLY A 38 -9.10 -27.24 16.27
CA GLY A 38 -8.78 -27.71 17.60
C GLY A 38 -8.62 -26.59 18.62
N TYR A 39 -7.90 -25.52 18.29
CA TYR A 39 -7.76 -24.37 19.20
C TYR A 39 -9.08 -23.61 19.39
N PHE A 40 -9.91 -23.53 18.38
CA PHE A 40 -11.19 -22.85 18.47
C PHE A 40 -12.22 -23.66 19.28
N THR A 41 -12.21 -24.97 19.12
CA THR A 41 -13.14 -25.87 19.82
C THR A 41 -12.63 -26.35 21.18
N GLY A 42 -11.39 -26.06 21.56
CA GLY A 42 -10.74 -26.52 22.77
C GLY A 42 -10.32 -28.00 22.72
N ARG A 43 -10.40 -28.63 21.55
CA ARG A 43 -9.97 -30.04 21.33
C ARG A 43 -8.51 -30.03 20.86
N THR A 44 -7.59 -29.93 21.81
CA THR A 44 -6.16 -30.01 21.53
C THR A 44 -5.66 -31.43 21.71
N GLY A 45 -5.12 -32.01 20.64
CA GLY A 45 -4.64 -33.41 20.66
C GLY A 45 -3.55 -33.60 19.59
N THR A 46 -3.07 -34.86 19.50
CA THR A 46 -2.04 -35.27 18.54
C THR A 46 -2.50 -35.14 17.07
N ASP A 47 -3.81 -35.14 16.84
CA ASP A 47 -4.47 -34.93 15.54
C ASP A 47 -4.26 -33.53 14.96
N MET A 48 -3.81 -32.57 15.80
CA MET A 48 -3.44 -31.22 15.33
C MET A 48 -2.05 -31.14 14.71
N PHE A 49 -1.25 -32.17 14.81
CA PHE A 49 0.13 -32.20 14.33
C PHE A 49 0.27 -33.17 13.14
N ALA A 50 0.94 -32.69 12.09
CA ALA A 50 1.40 -33.56 11.02
C ALA A 50 2.82 -34.07 11.40
N PHE A 51 2.96 -35.34 11.72
CA PHE A 51 4.25 -35.98 12.06
C PHE A 51 5.11 -36.18 10.82
N ASP A 52 4.49 -36.42 9.67
CA ASP A 52 5.16 -36.53 8.39
C ASP A 52 4.92 -35.26 7.56
N LYS A 53 5.88 -34.94 6.68
CA LYS A 53 5.69 -33.83 5.74
C LYS A 53 4.58 -34.19 4.75
N PRO A 54 3.42 -33.51 4.83
CA PRO A 54 2.32 -33.82 3.91
C PRO A 54 2.66 -33.45 2.49
N ASP A 55 2.26 -34.29 1.54
CA ASP A 55 2.32 -33.95 0.12
C ASP A 55 1.43 -32.74 -0.14
N ASN A 56 2.03 -31.68 -0.67
CA ASN A 56 1.30 -30.46 -1.03
C ASN A 56 0.78 -30.58 -2.48
N PRO A 57 -0.51 -30.89 -2.69
CA PRO A 57 -1.08 -31.00 -4.03
C PRO A 57 -1.09 -29.66 -4.78
N TYR A 58 -0.90 -28.54 -4.05
CA TYR A 58 -0.94 -27.20 -4.60
C TYR A 58 0.46 -26.60 -4.87
N ALA A 59 1.55 -27.34 -4.60
CA ALA A 59 2.92 -26.82 -4.72
C ALA A 59 3.27 -26.28 -6.11
N LYS A 60 2.69 -26.88 -7.16
CA LYS A 60 2.92 -26.49 -8.56
C LYS A 60 2.19 -25.22 -8.98
N ASN A 61 1.15 -24.79 -8.25
CA ASN A 61 0.26 -23.67 -8.63
C ASN A 61 0.36 -22.48 -7.68
N GLN A 62 1.38 -22.41 -6.84
CA GLN A 62 1.55 -21.31 -5.87
C GLN A 62 1.96 -19.95 -6.48
N LYS A 63 1.97 -19.84 -7.80
CA LYS A 63 2.25 -18.57 -8.52
C LYS A 63 1.03 -17.68 -8.72
N ASP A 64 -0.12 -18.01 -8.15
CA ASP A 64 -1.25 -17.09 -8.12
C ASP A 64 -0.87 -15.88 -7.26
N GLU A 65 -0.25 -14.89 -7.90
CA GLU A 65 -0.08 -13.57 -7.33
C GLU A 65 -1.48 -13.04 -6.98
N ILE A 66 -1.79 -13.03 -5.71
CA ILE A 66 -3.02 -12.40 -5.25
C ILE A 66 -2.85 -10.91 -5.52
N PRO A 67 -3.63 -10.32 -6.43
CA PRO A 67 -3.53 -8.90 -6.69
C PRO A 67 -3.86 -8.17 -5.40
N LEU A 68 -2.85 -7.61 -4.76
CA LEU A 68 -3.07 -6.69 -3.67
C LEU A 68 -3.81 -5.48 -4.21
N PRO A 69 -4.90 -5.04 -3.58
CA PRO A 69 -5.54 -3.80 -4.00
C PRO A 69 -4.52 -2.68 -3.88
N GLU A 70 -4.06 -2.16 -5.00
CA GLU A 70 -3.18 -1.01 -5.02
C GLU A 70 -3.95 0.20 -4.47
N ARG A 71 -3.65 0.59 -3.25
CA ARG A 71 -4.14 1.85 -2.70
C ARG A 71 -3.37 3.00 -3.35
N LYS A 72 -3.99 3.66 -4.31
CA LYS A 72 -3.42 4.84 -4.95
C LYS A 72 -3.91 6.10 -4.27
N ILE A 73 -2.99 7.04 -4.09
CA ILE A 73 -3.29 8.37 -3.54
C ILE A 73 -3.92 9.21 -4.66
N ALA A 74 -5.09 9.76 -4.39
CA ALA A 74 -5.78 10.64 -5.33
C ALA A 74 -5.03 11.97 -5.45
N ALA A 75 -4.82 12.41 -6.69
CA ALA A 75 -4.19 13.69 -6.99
C ALA A 75 -4.85 14.33 -8.22
N ASN A 76 -4.69 15.63 -8.37
CA ASN A 76 -5.13 16.39 -9.53
C ASN A 76 -3.92 17.02 -10.22
N ALA A 77 -3.98 17.14 -11.53
CA ALA A 77 -2.94 17.73 -12.34
C ALA A 77 -3.48 18.88 -13.21
N ASN A 78 -2.80 20.01 -13.19
CA ASN A 78 -3.02 21.09 -14.13
C ASN A 78 -1.69 21.38 -14.84
N ALA A 79 -1.65 21.20 -16.16
CA ALA A 79 -0.47 21.44 -16.98
C ALA A 79 -0.68 22.68 -17.84
N TYR A 80 0.37 23.47 -17.97
CA TYR A 80 0.39 24.70 -18.76
C TYR A 80 1.44 24.61 -19.86
N PHE A 81 1.01 24.91 -21.08
CA PHE A 81 1.86 24.91 -22.28
C PHE A 81 1.55 26.16 -23.10
N ALA A 82 2.53 26.99 -23.28
CA ALA A 82 2.42 28.19 -24.14
C ALA A 82 3.60 28.27 -25.09
N GLU A 83 3.34 28.82 -26.26
CA GLU A 83 4.35 29.07 -27.27
C GLU A 83 5.38 30.08 -26.77
N GLY A 84 6.66 29.78 -26.94
CA GLY A 84 7.74 30.59 -26.44
C GLY A 84 7.96 30.57 -24.93
N GLU A 85 7.19 29.79 -24.19
CA GLU A 85 7.29 29.67 -22.75
C GLU A 85 7.80 28.31 -22.31
N ARG A 86 8.13 28.21 -21.03
CA ARG A 86 8.53 26.95 -20.38
C ARG A 86 7.30 26.20 -19.91
N PRO A 87 7.12 24.93 -20.30
CA PRO A 87 5.99 24.13 -19.86
C PRO A 87 6.06 23.80 -18.37
N SER A 88 4.91 23.83 -17.72
CA SER A 88 4.81 23.54 -16.30
C SER A 88 3.65 22.59 -15.98
N VAL A 89 3.73 21.92 -14.85
CA VAL A 89 2.64 21.11 -14.29
C VAL A 89 2.51 21.39 -12.80
N THR A 90 1.29 21.65 -12.38
CA THR A 90 0.92 21.77 -10.97
C THR A 90 0.15 20.52 -10.54
N LEU A 91 0.65 19.83 -9.52
CA LEU A 91 0.02 18.67 -8.92
C LEU A 91 -0.45 19.00 -7.53
N THR A 92 -1.66 18.52 -7.18
CA THR A 92 -2.25 18.73 -5.86
C THR A 92 -2.78 17.41 -5.31
N SER A 93 -2.52 17.15 -4.02
CA SER A 93 -3.06 16.00 -3.31
C SER A 93 -3.25 16.36 -1.84
N GLY A 94 -4.49 16.38 -1.37
CA GLY A 94 -4.82 16.87 -0.04
C GLY A 94 -4.33 18.32 0.17
N LYS A 95 -3.44 18.52 1.13
CA LYS A 95 -2.82 19.85 1.41
C LYS A 95 -1.53 20.11 0.60
N ALA A 96 -0.96 19.08 0.00
CA ALA A 96 0.28 19.22 -0.77
C ALA A 96 0.00 19.78 -2.16
N LYS A 97 0.77 20.79 -2.55
CA LYS A 97 0.75 21.41 -3.87
C LYS A 97 2.19 21.60 -4.34
N VAL A 98 2.47 21.07 -5.53
CA VAL A 98 3.80 21.14 -6.16
C VAL A 98 3.65 21.63 -7.58
N THR A 99 4.52 22.55 -7.98
CA THR A 99 4.61 23.03 -9.37
C THR A 99 6.02 22.76 -9.90
N VAL A 100 6.08 22.06 -11.02
CA VAL A 100 7.32 21.73 -11.71
C VAL A 100 7.33 22.40 -13.07
N THR A 101 8.41 23.07 -13.41
CA THR A 101 8.67 23.71 -14.69
C THR A 101 9.90 23.07 -15.33
N LEU A 102 9.87 22.83 -16.64
CA LEU A 102 11.04 22.37 -17.39
C LEU A 102 11.80 23.57 -17.97
N ASP A 103 13.11 23.43 -18.09
CA ASP A 103 13.96 24.49 -18.65
C ASP A 103 13.91 24.61 -20.20
N THR A 104 13.11 23.77 -20.84
CA THR A 104 12.94 23.78 -22.29
C THR A 104 11.84 24.76 -22.68
N VAL A 105 12.12 25.66 -23.60
CA VAL A 105 11.14 26.57 -24.20
C VAL A 105 10.43 25.85 -25.34
N LEU A 106 9.12 26.00 -25.43
CA LEU A 106 8.31 25.37 -26.47
C LEU A 106 8.35 26.22 -27.75
N GLU A 107 8.71 25.57 -28.85
CA GLU A 107 8.70 26.19 -30.18
C GLU A 107 7.31 26.17 -30.79
N THR A 108 7.10 26.99 -31.83
CA THR A 108 5.85 27.01 -32.61
C THR A 108 5.71 25.72 -33.44
N ALA A 109 4.55 25.10 -33.42
CA ALA A 109 4.27 23.94 -34.26
C ALA A 109 4.01 24.37 -35.70
N GLN A 110 4.79 23.83 -36.66
CA GLN A 110 4.60 24.10 -38.07
C GLN A 110 3.40 23.45 -38.73
N ASN A 111 3.03 22.22 -38.28
CA ASN A 111 2.04 21.40 -38.98
C ASN A 111 0.99 20.70 -38.10
N SER A 112 1.02 20.84 -36.80
CA SER A 112 0.09 20.11 -35.93
C SER A 112 -0.19 20.83 -34.62
N LYS A 113 -1.47 21.15 -34.38
CA LYS A 113 -1.90 21.59 -33.04
C LYS A 113 -1.89 20.37 -32.13
N ALA A 114 -1.14 20.43 -31.06
CA ALA A 114 -1.19 19.40 -30.03
C ALA A 114 -2.63 19.25 -29.50
N ALA A 115 -3.23 18.09 -29.71
CA ALA A 115 -4.57 17.84 -29.22
C ALA A 115 -4.54 17.81 -27.69
N ARG A 116 -5.24 18.75 -27.04
CA ARG A 116 -5.38 18.82 -25.58
C ARG A 116 -5.70 17.48 -24.96
N ALA A 117 -6.63 16.75 -25.58
CA ALA A 117 -7.05 15.42 -25.12
C ALA A 117 -5.90 14.40 -25.11
N GLU A 118 -4.96 14.46 -26.06
CA GLU A 118 -3.81 13.55 -26.08
C GLU A 118 -2.80 13.89 -24.97
N ILE A 119 -2.59 15.16 -24.69
CA ILE A 119 -1.75 15.62 -23.57
C ILE A 119 -2.33 15.12 -22.24
N GLU A 120 -3.63 15.33 -22.02
CA GLU A 120 -4.34 14.87 -20.82
C GLU A 120 -4.26 13.35 -20.67
N LYS A 121 -4.43 12.60 -21.77
CA LYS A 121 -4.29 11.16 -21.80
C LYS A 121 -2.87 10.69 -21.43
N GLN A 122 -1.83 11.38 -21.90
CA GLN A 122 -0.43 11.07 -21.55
C GLN A 122 -0.13 11.38 -20.08
N LEU A 123 -0.65 12.48 -19.56
CA LEU A 123 -0.52 12.85 -18.14
C LEU A 123 -1.19 11.84 -17.22
N ARG A 124 -2.34 11.27 -17.60
CA ARG A 124 -3.07 10.27 -16.80
C ARG A 124 -2.33 8.94 -16.63
N LYS A 125 -1.27 8.68 -17.38
CA LYS A 125 -0.49 7.43 -17.27
C LYS A 125 0.38 7.42 -16.02
N THR A 126 -0.16 7.03 -14.88
CA THR A 126 0.52 6.98 -13.58
C THR A 126 1.04 5.59 -13.19
N GLY A 127 1.13 4.66 -14.15
CA GLY A 127 1.62 3.31 -13.90
C GLY A 127 2.98 3.29 -13.18
N GLY A 128 3.14 2.39 -12.20
CA GLY A 128 4.36 2.29 -11.39
C GLY A 128 4.54 3.39 -10.33
N THR A 129 3.53 4.27 -10.14
CA THR A 129 3.54 5.31 -9.10
C THR A 129 2.42 5.07 -8.07
N PRO A 130 2.56 5.56 -6.83
CA PRO A 130 1.51 5.43 -5.81
C PRO A 130 0.31 6.36 -6.06
N PHE A 131 0.28 7.09 -7.17
CA PHE A 131 -0.74 8.09 -7.45
C PHE A 131 -1.76 7.63 -8.49
N ARG A 132 -2.98 8.15 -8.35
CA ARG A 132 -4.03 8.14 -9.35
C ARG A 132 -4.46 9.59 -9.61
N LEU A 133 -4.40 10.03 -10.88
CA LEU A 133 -4.85 11.35 -11.26
C LEU A 133 -6.35 11.32 -11.57
N ASP A 134 -7.15 11.92 -10.70
CA ASP A 134 -8.61 11.97 -10.84
C ASP A 134 -9.01 13.06 -11.84
N THR A 135 -8.50 14.27 -11.65
CA THR A 135 -8.71 15.39 -12.58
C THR A 135 -7.39 15.74 -13.26
N VAL A 136 -7.41 15.81 -14.57
CA VAL A 136 -6.26 16.25 -15.37
C VAL A 136 -6.75 17.30 -16.37
N THR A 137 -6.18 18.49 -16.27
CA THR A 137 -6.47 19.60 -17.19
C THR A 137 -5.18 20.05 -17.86
N ALA A 138 -5.26 20.39 -19.12
CA ALA A 138 -4.16 20.97 -19.87
C ALA A 138 -4.60 22.30 -20.48
N GLU A 139 -3.93 23.37 -20.14
CA GLU A 139 -4.10 24.69 -20.72
C GLU A 139 -3.04 24.87 -21.81
N VAL A 140 -3.49 25.12 -23.04
CA VAL A 140 -2.61 25.30 -24.19
C VAL A 140 -2.89 26.64 -24.80
N THR A 141 -1.89 27.51 -24.82
CA THR A 141 -1.98 28.86 -25.36
C THR A 141 -1.10 29.00 -26.63
N GLY A 142 -1.68 29.49 -27.70
CA GLY A 142 -1.03 29.54 -29.00
C GLY A 142 -1.00 28.21 -29.75
N SER A 143 0.08 27.94 -30.45
CA SER A 143 0.30 26.68 -31.18
C SER A 143 1.67 26.09 -30.83
N PRO A 144 1.92 25.72 -29.56
CA PRO A 144 3.19 25.17 -29.15
C PRO A 144 3.39 23.74 -29.70
N TYR A 145 4.62 23.43 -30.08
CA TYR A 145 5.05 22.07 -30.37
C TYR A 145 5.35 21.36 -29.08
N ILE A 146 4.52 20.36 -28.75
CA ILE A 146 4.59 19.60 -27.47
C ILE A 146 4.97 18.15 -27.75
N PRO A 147 6.26 17.80 -27.70
CA PRO A 147 6.69 16.40 -27.81
C PRO A 147 6.19 15.58 -26.63
N VAL A 148 5.80 14.33 -26.87
CA VAL A 148 5.41 13.36 -25.83
C VAL A 148 6.49 13.21 -24.75
N LYS A 149 7.76 13.38 -25.10
CA LYS A 149 8.90 13.36 -24.18
C LYS A 149 8.76 14.45 -23.10
N ILE A 150 8.38 15.66 -23.47
CA ILE A 150 8.21 16.80 -22.54
C ILE A 150 7.06 16.52 -21.57
N THR A 151 5.90 16.06 -22.06
CA THR A 151 4.77 15.68 -21.22
C THR A 151 5.12 14.58 -20.23
N ASN A 152 5.88 13.56 -20.67
CA ASN A 152 6.34 12.48 -19.81
C ASN A 152 7.36 12.95 -18.76
N GLN A 153 8.26 13.87 -19.09
CA GLN A 153 9.21 14.44 -18.15
C GLN A 153 8.50 15.27 -17.07
N LEU A 154 7.57 16.14 -17.47
CA LEU A 154 6.74 16.91 -16.54
C LEU A 154 6.00 15.99 -15.57
N ARG A 155 5.34 14.97 -16.10
CA ARG A 155 4.61 14.00 -15.28
C ARG A 155 5.52 13.31 -14.26
N ARG A 156 6.67 12.78 -14.70
CA ARG A 156 7.61 12.07 -13.82
C ARG A 156 8.14 12.97 -12.73
N LYS A 157 8.72 14.10 -13.09
CA LYS A 157 9.24 15.07 -12.12
C LYS A 157 8.16 15.56 -11.17
N GLY A 158 6.97 15.87 -11.69
CA GLY A 158 5.85 16.33 -10.86
C GLY A 158 5.42 15.28 -9.82
N LEU A 159 5.29 14.03 -10.23
CA LEU A 159 4.90 12.95 -9.30
C LEU A 159 6.01 12.63 -8.27
N GLU A 160 7.29 12.73 -8.65
CA GLU A 160 8.43 12.60 -7.75
C GLU A 160 8.45 13.70 -6.69
N GLU A 161 8.30 14.95 -7.10
CA GLU A 161 8.20 16.09 -6.17
C GLU A 161 6.98 16.04 -5.28
N LEU A 162 5.83 15.58 -5.80
CA LEU A 162 4.63 15.37 -4.99
C LEU A 162 4.84 14.27 -3.95
N ALA A 163 5.50 13.17 -4.31
CA ALA A 163 5.86 12.12 -3.39
C ALA A 163 6.80 12.63 -2.30
N ALA A 164 7.82 13.40 -2.67
CA ALA A 164 8.74 14.03 -1.73
C ALA A 164 8.03 15.02 -0.78
N ALA A 165 7.07 15.79 -1.29
CA ALA A 165 6.29 16.73 -0.47
C ALA A 165 5.38 16.02 0.51
N LEU A 166 4.75 14.90 0.11
CA LEU A 166 3.89 14.10 0.98
C LEU A 166 4.65 13.25 2.00
N SER A 167 5.91 12.90 1.70
CA SER A 167 6.77 12.15 2.63
C SER A 167 7.45 13.05 3.67
N LYS A 168 7.41 14.37 3.51
CA LYS A 168 7.84 15.30 4.56
C LYS A 168 6.83 15.24 5.69
N THR A 169 7.08 14.39 6.66
CA THR A 169 6.40 14.46 7.95
C THR A 169 6.99 15.60 8.75
N ASP A 170 6.16 16.54 9.15
CA ASP A 170 6.53 17.41 10.26
C ASP A 170 6.87 16.48 11.44
N GLY A 171 8.13 16.48 11.84
CA GLY A 171 8.57 15.59 12.92
C GLY A 171 7.64 15.78 14.11
N TYR A 172 7.05 14.70 14.60
CA TYR A 172 6.32 14.78 15.85
C TYR A 172 7.24 15.41 16.89
N PRO A 173 6.82 16.46 17.61
CA PRO A 173 7.64 16.99 18.67
C PRO A 173 7.95 15.84 19.61
N PHE A 174 9.24 15.57 19.80
CA PHE A 174 9.68 14.62 20.82
C PHE A 174 9.17 15.19 22.14
N LEU A 175 8.05 14.66 22.60
CA LEU A 175 7.67 14.87 23.99
C LEU A 175 8.72 14.14 24.82
N ASP A 176 9.46 14.89 25.62
CA ASP A 176 10.33 14.28 26.60
C ASP A 176 9.52 13.24 27.35
N ALA A 177 9.90 11.97 27.15
CA ALA A 177 9.22 10.90 27.84
C ALA A 177 9.29 11.23 29.34
N PRO A 178 8.15 11.19 30.06
CA PRO A 178 8.19 11.43 31.49
C PRO A 178 9.25 10.51 32.09
N ARG A 179 10.25 11.06 32.74
CA ARG A 179 11.26 10.24 33.42
C ARG A 179 10.50 9.31 34.35
N LEU A 180 10.48 8.04 33.98
CA LEU A 180 9.98 7.01 34.87
C LEU A 180 10.84 7.09 36.12
N THR A 181 10.30 7.68 37.15
CA THR A 181 10.89 7.63 38.48
C THR A 181 10.90 6.16 38.84
N ALA A 182 12.09 5.58 38.96
CA ALA A 182 12.20 4.20 39.40
C ALA A 182 11.42 4.10 40.70
N CYS A 183 10.29 3.38 40.67
CA CYS A 183 9.67 2.96 41.92
C CYS A 183 10.72 2.13 42.65
N ARG A 184 11.34 2.70 43.68
CA ARG A 184 12.06 1.90 44.65
C ARG A 184 11.01 1.01 45.30
N GLY A 185 10.82 -0.18 44.72
CA GLY A 185 10.09 -1.22 45.39
C GLY A 185 10.75 -1.43 46.75
N THR A 186 9.95 -1.43 47.79
CA THR A 186 10.43 -1.90 49.10
C THR A 186 11.05 -3.26 48.88
N VAL A 187 12.35 -3.35 49.13
CA VAL A 187 13.05 -4.64 49.08
C VAL A 187 12.30 -5.53 50.09
N LYS A 188 11.65 -6.57 49.62
CA LYS A 188 11.09 -7.58 50.53
C LYS A 188 12.27 -8.21 51.25
N GLU A 189 12.26 -8.15 52.59
CA GLU A 189 13.30 -8.73 53.44
C GLU A 189 13.45 -10.25 53.29
N ALA A 190 12.50 -10.92 52.70
CA ALA A 190 12.51 -12.35 52.41
C ALA A 190 12.40 -12.65 50.93
N LEU A 191 13.23 -13.58 50.45
CA LEU A 191 13.09 -14.16 49.10
C LEU A 191 11.77 -14.90 49.01
N CYS A 192 10.94 -14.48 48.08
CA CYS A 192 9.69 -15.15 47.77
C CYS A 192 9.85 -15.94 46.46
N TYR A 193 9.79 -17.26 46.55
CA TYR A 193 9.82 -18.13 45.40
C TYR A 193 8.39 -18.42 44.94
N THR A 194 8.12 -18.23 43.64
CA THR A 194 6.87 -18.62 43.03
C THR A 194 7.17 -19.71 41.99
N ALA A 195 6.47 -20.84 42.09
CA ALA A 195 6.55 -21.88 41.09
C ALA A 195 5.16 -22.10 40.46
N SER A 196 5.16 -22.27 39.14
CA SER A 196 3.95 -22.68 38.41
C SER A 196 4.05 -24.17 38.22
N VAL A 197 3.12 -24.89 38.82
CA VAL A 197 3.03 -26.35 38.71
C VAL A 197 1.76 -26.74 37.96
N ARG A 198 1.84 -27.81 37.21
CA ARG A 198 0.71 -28.31 36.41
C ARG A 198 -0.20 -29.24 37.25
N ASP A 199 0.38 -30.00 38.16
CA ASP A 199 -0.28 -30.94 39.01
C ASP A 199 0.21 -30.84 40.46
N ALA A 200 -0.64 -31.22 41.43
CA ALA A 200 -0.29 -31.15 42.83
C ALA A 200 0.93 -32.01 43.19
N GLU A 201 1.15 -33.12 42.47
CA GLU A 201 2.28 -34.03 42.67
C GLU A 201 3.66 -33.40 42.34
N GLN A 202 3.65 -32.28 41.56
CA GLN A 202 4.89 -31.53 41.27
C GLN A 202 5.32 -30.59 42.41
N PHE A 203 4.53 -30.56 43.49
CA PHE A 203 4.77 -29.68 44.63
C PHE A 203 5.51 -30.38 45.76
N GLU A 204 5.61 -31.72 45.74
CA GLU A 204 6.40 -32.54 46.64
C GLU A 204 7.87 -32.64 46.14
#